data_fd45f02cb9473e8f6e66fd55fa481d2a
#
_entry.id   fd45f02cb9473e8f6e66fd55fa481d2a
#
_cell.length_a   1.000
_cell.length_b   1.000
_cell.length_c   1.000
_cell.angle_alpha   90.00
_cell.angle_beta   90.00
_cell.angle_gamma   90.00
#
_symmetry.space_group_name_H-M   'P 1'
#
loop_
_entity.id
_entity.type
_entity.pdbx_description
1 polymer ?
#
loop_
_entity_poly.entity_id
_entity_poly.type
_entity_poly.pdbx_seq_one_letter_code
_entity_poly.pdbx_strand_id
1 'polypeptide(L)'
;GEQHYLSVLQNKEYVTNTYPFTQNDAGVKTINVGKLFPKKSTDQKLTVEYTNNPNWLMIQALPYVANANEKNAISLVSAYYANRLGKQIMSTSPSIKQTIEQWKKETGKETSMMSALEKNQELKSLTLDETPWVMDAKNESEQKQQLVRFFDENQLQNKLTSTFSSLKKLQNSDGSFSWWQGMKGSLYMTVAVTKTLARLQNLTSPSPEVTNMINAS
;
A
#
# COMPACT_ATOMS: atom_id res chain seq x y z
N GLY A 1 12.75 19.46 -43.09
CA GLY A 1 13.14 18.13 -42.65
C GLY A 1 12.47 17.84 -41.33
N GLU A 2 11.80 16.69 -41.20
CA GLU A 2 11.25 16.21 -39.96
C GLU A 2 12.32 15.39 -39.22
N GLN A 3 12.49 15.63 -37.95
CA GLN A 3 13.44 14.93 -37.11
C GLN A 3 12.65 14.10 -36.05
N HIS A 4 12.74 12.78 -36.14
CA HIS A 4 12.06 11.87 -35.23
C HIS A 4 13.08 11.18 -34.31
N TYR A 5 12.82 11.18 -33.04
CA TYR A 5 13.61 10.40 -32.04
C TYR A 5 12.97 9.03 -31.86
N LEU A 6 13.73 7.98 -32.14
CA LEU A 6 13.34 6.60 -31.89
C LEU A 6 14.17 6.08 -30.71
N SER A 7 13.49 5.59 -29.69
CA SER A 7 14.15 4.90 -28.56
C SER A 7 14.62 3.52 -29.01
N VAL A 8 15.92 3.29 -29.01
CA VAL A 8 16.48 1.95 -29.23
C VAL A 8 16.48 1.21 -27.89
N LEU A 9 15.61 0.22 -27.77
CA LEU A 9 15.54 -0.64 -26.58
C LEU A 9 16.54 -1.79 -26.71
N GLN A 10 17.16 -2.17 -25.60
CA GLN A 10 18.00 -3.35 -25.56
C GLN A 10 17.14 -4.61 -25.76
N ASN A 11 17.65 -5.58 -26.50
CA ASN A 11 17.02 -6.90 -26.67
C ASN A 11 17.24 -7.79 -25.42
N LYS A 12 16.97 -7.23 -24.26
CA LYS A 12 17.07 -7.91 -22.95
C LYS A 12 15.78 -7.66 -22.18
N GLU A 13 15.25 -8.70 -21.56
CA GLU A 13 14.08 -8.66 -20.69
C GLU A 13 14.49 -9.01 -19.27
N TYR A 14 14.02 -8.23 -18.30
CA TYR A 14 14.19 -8.55 -16.88
C TYR A 14 13.11 -9.56 -16.47
N VAL A 15 13.55 -10.73 -16.04
CA VAL A 15 12.67 -11.77 -15.51
C VAL A 15 12.84 -11.87 -14.00
N THR A 16 11.77 -11.57 -13.25
CA THR A 16 11.74 -11.73 -11.80
C THR A 16 11.03 -13.03 -11.44
N ASN A 17 11.77 -13.94 -10.83
CA ASN A 17 11.22 -15.17 -10.28
C ASN A 17 11.16 -15.06 -8.76
N THR A 18 9.96 -15.20 -8.18
CA THR A 18 9.73 -15.10 -6.75
C THR A 18 9.51 -16.48 -6.14
N TYR A 19 10.18 -16.76 -5.03
CA TYR A 19 9.98 -17.97 -4.25
C TYR A 19 9.55 -17.59 -2.82
N PRO A 20 8.22 -17.56 -2.55
CA PRO A 20 7.73 -17.29 -1.20
C PRO A 20 7.99 -18.48 -0.29
N PHE A 21 8.40 -18.22 0.95
CA PHE A 21 8.53 -19.25 1.97
C PHE A 21 8.12 -18.72 3.34
N THR A 22 7.64 -19.63 4.18
CA THR A 22 7.37 -19.37 5.59
C THR A 22 8.10 -20.40 6.44
N GLN A 23 8.52 -19.98 7.63
CA GLN A 23 9.08 -20.87 8.64
C GLN A 23 8.49 -20.49 9.99
N ASN A 24 7.67 -21.37 10.55
CA ASN A 24 6.96 -21.11 11.80
C ASN A 24 7.78 -21.57 13.02
N ASP A 25 8.63 -22.56 12.84
CA ASP A 25 9.42 -23.15 13.90
C ASP A 25 10.91 -22.86 13.74
N ALA A 26 11.65 -22.90 14.85
CA ALA A 26 13.10 -22.78 14.81
C ALA A 26 13.71 -23.94 14.00
N GLY A 27 14.60 -23.64 13.08
CA GLY A 27 15.24 -24.64 12.23
C GLY A 27 15.97 -24.04 11.04
N VAL A 28 16.44 -24.91 10.16
CA VAL A 28 17.14 -24.56 8.93
C VAL A 28 16.25 -24.95 7.73
N LYS A 29 16.02 -24.00 6.83
CA LYS A 29 15.36 -24.26 5.55
C LYS A 29 16.35 -24.02 4.41
N THR A 30 16.59 -25.06 3.62
CA THR A 30 17.47 -24.98 2.45
C THR A 30 16.65 -24.77 1.19
N ILE A 31 16.98 -23.74 0.43
CA ILE A 31 16.32 -23.39 -0.84
C ILE A 31 17.35 -23.47 -1.96
N ASN A 32 17.02 -24.22 -3.01
CA ASN A 32 17.87 -24.31 -4.20
C ASN A 32 17.58 -23.14 -5.14
N VAL A 33 18.29 -22.05 -4.98
CA VAL A 33 18.12 -20.82 -5.77
C VAL A 33 18.58 -20.96 -7.23
N GLY A 34 19.45 -21.93 -7.55
CA GLY A 34 19.93 -22.14 -8.92
C GLY A 34 18.81 -22.46 -9.92
N LYS A 35 17.69 -23.01 -9.44
CA LYS A 35 16.51 -23.30 -10.28
C LYS A 35 15.66 -22.05 -10.58
N LEU A 36 15.88 -20.96 -9.88
CA LEU A 36 15.15 -19.71 -10.06
C LEU A 36 15.70 -18.88 -11.23
N PHE A 37 16.95 -19.13 -11.62
CA PHE A 37 17.59 -18.40 -12.72
C PHE A 37 17.38 -19.10 -14.06
N PRO A 38 16.97 -18.37 -15.12
CA PRO A 38 16.92 -18.92 -16.47
C PRO A 38 18.31 -19.34 -16.94
N LYS A 39 18.40 -20.45 -17.68
CA LYS A 39 19.69 -21.03 -18.12
C LYS A 39 20.56 -20.10 -19.00
N LYS A 40 19.95 -19.08 -19.60
CA LYS A 40 20.61 -18.12 -20.49
C LYS A 40 20.67 -16.70 -19.94
N SER A 41 20.48 -16.53 -18.63
CA SER A 41 20.57 -15.20 -18.02
C SER A 41 22.04 -14.75 -17.94
N THR A 42 22.32 -13.50 -18.33
CA THR A 42 23.66 -12.91 -18.31
C THR A 42 23.96 -12.21 -17.01
N ASP A 43 22.96 -11.50 -16.46
CA ASP A 43 23.09 -10.75 -15.22
C ASP A 43 22.08 -11.31 -14.20
N GLN A 44 22.60 -11.82 -13.08
CA GLN A 44 21.80 -12.48 -12.06
C GLN A 44 21.89 -11.73 -10.75
N LYS A 45 20.74 -11.43 -10.14
CA LYS A 45 20.65 -10.86 -8.82
C LYS A 45 19.75 -11.73 -7.93
N LEU A 46 20.22 -12.07 -6.76
CA LEU A 46 19.44 -12.72 -5.72
C LEU A 46 19.13 -11.71 -4.62
N THR A 47 17.85 -11.49 -4.40
CA THR A 47 17.38 -10.70 -3.25
C THR A 47 16.68 -11.64 -2.27
N VAL A 48 17.07 -11.61 -1.02
CA VAL A 48 16.44 -12.37 0.06
C VAL A 48 15.80 -11.39 1.02
N GLU A 49 14.47 -11.40 1.06
CA GLU A 49 13.70 -10.60 2.00
C GLU A 49 13.22 -11.48 3.15
N TYR A 50 13.59 -11.10 4.36
CA TYR A 50 13.17 -11.81 5.57
C TYR A 50 12.41 -10.87 6.50
N THR A 51 11.23 -11.31 6.90
CA THR A 51 10.40 -10.59 7.87
C THR A 51 10.07 -11.52 9.04
N ASN A 52 10.55 -11.18 10.22
CA ASN A 52 10.28 -11.94 11.45
C ASN A 52 8.89 -11.66 12.05
N ASN A 53 8.22 -10.64 11.58
CA ASN A 53 6.88 -10.26 12.05
C ASN A 53 5.92 -10.05 10.85
N PRO A 54 5.03 -11.00 10.57
CA PRO A 54 4.09 -10.89 9.44
C PRO A 54 3.12 -9.71 9.57
N ASN A 55 2.91 -9.18 10.79
CA ASN A 55 2.09 -7.98 10.99
C ASN A 55 2.69 -6.75 10.28
N TRP A 56 4.02 -6.72 10.12
CA TRP A 56 4.68 -5.65 9.40
C TRP A 56 4.30 -5.62 7.91
N LEU A 57 4.14 -6.77 7.29
CA LEU A 57 3.67 -6.86 5.89
C LEU A 57 2.25 -6.32 5.74
N MET A 58 1.40 -6.56 6.76
CA MET A 58 0.04 -5.99 6.77
C MET A 58 0.07 -4.47 6.89
N ILE A 59 0.97 -3.90 7.71
CA ILE A 59 1.15 -2.46 7.84
C ILE A 59 1.60 -1.84 6.51
N GLN A 60 2.53 -2.48 5.81
CA GLN A 60 3.00 -2.04 4.49
C GLN A 60 1.90 -2.08 3.43
N ALA A 61 0.92 -2.95 3.55
CA ALA A 61 -0.21 -3.02 2.63
C ALA A 61 -1.28 -1.92 2.87
N LEU A 62 -1.33 -1.31 4.06
CA LEU A 62 -2.36 -0.32 4.41
C LEU A 62 -2.44 0.86 3.43
N PRO A 63 -1.34 1.50 2.98
CA PRO A 63 -1.40 2.61 2.03
C PRO A 63 -2.12 2.27 0.73
N TYR A 64 -1.96 1.04 0.24
CA TYR A 64 -2.59 0.56 -1.00
C TYR A 64 -4.09 0.34 -0.81
N VAL A 65 -4.48 -0.31 0.28
CA VAL A 65 -5.89 -0.56 0.61
C VAL A 65 -6.62 0.74 0.95
N ALA A 66 -5.93 1.71 1.56
CA ALA A 66 -6.48 3.00 1.95
C ALA A 66 -6.83 3.93 0.77
N ASN A 67 -6.37 3.62 -0.43
CA ASN A 67 -6.71 4.38 -1.62
C ASN A 67 -7.94 3.75 -2.29
N ALA A 68 -9.10 4.40 -2.13
CA ALA A 68 -10.28 4.04 -2.91
C ALA A 68 -10.09 4.53 -4.35
N ASN A 69 -9.57 3.66 -5.24
CA ASN A 69 -9.43 3.98 -6.67
C ASN A 69 -10.80 4.19 -7.34
N GLU A 70 -11.83 3.58 -6.78
CA GLU A 70 -13.21 3.67 -7.24
C GLU A 70 -14.15 4.03 -6.08
N LYS A 71 -15.23 4.73 -6.39
CA LYS A 71 -16.24 5.14 -5.40
C LYS A 71 -17.37 4.11 -5.23
N ASN A 72 -17.03 2.82 -5.33
CA ASN A 72 -17.97 1.75 -5.02
C ASN A 72 -17.93 1.37 -3.53
N ALA A 73 -18.94 0.64 -3.05
CA ALA A 73 -19.10 0.32 -1.65
C ALA A 73 -17.91 -0.48 -1.07
N ILE A 74 -17.38 -1.45 -1.82
CA ILE A 74 -16.25 -2.27 -1.36
C ILE A 74 -14.97 -1.46 -1.27
N SER A 75 -14.64 -0.66 -2.29
CA SER A 75 -13.44 0.19 -2.28
C SER A 75 -13.52 1.22 -1.15
N LEU A 76 -14.68 1.83 -0.94
CA LEU A 76 -14.86 2.83 0.13
C LEU A 76 -14.79 2.23 1.53
N VAL A 77 -15.45 1.09 1.78
CA VAL A 77 -15.39 0.45 3.11
C VAL A 77 -13.99 -0.09 3.39
N SER A 78 -13.29 -0.62 2.38
CA SER A 78 -11.91 -1.10 2.53
C SER A 78 -10.96 0.05 2.83
N ALA A 79 -11.09 1.17 2.12
CA ALA A 79 -10.29 2.36 2.37
C ALA A 79 -10.58 2.96 3.76
N TYR A 80 -11.83 3.01 4.17
CA TYR A 80 -12.20 3.46 5.52
C TYR A 80 -11.60 2.54 6.58
N TYR A 81 -11.69 1.22 6.39
CA TYR A 81 -11.12 0.21 7.28
C TYR A 81 -9.61 0.42 7.44
N ALA A 82 -8.86 0.52 6.34
CA ALA A 82 -7.42 0.69 6.38
C ALA A 82 -6.98 2.00 7.04
N ASN A 83 -7.65 3.12 6.73
CA ASN A 83 -7.36 4.42 7.37
C ASN A 83 -7.69 4.39 8.87
N ARG A 84 -8.80 3.78 9.28
CA ARG A 84 -9.18 3.66 10.68
C ARG A 84 -8.21 2.80 11.48
N LEU A 85 -7.78 1.67 10.88
CA LEU A 85 -6.76 0.80 11.47
C LEU A 85 -5.42 1.52 11.58
N GLY A 86 -5.01 2.27 10.55
CA GLY A 86 -3.81 3.10 10.59
C GLY A 86 -3.84 4.11 11.74
N LYS A 87 -4.96 4.80 11.95
CA LYS A 87 -5.15 5.71 13.08
C LYS A 87 -5.04 5.00 14.42
N GLN A 88 -5.64 3.81 14.55
CA GLN A 88 -5.56 2.99 15.76
C GLN A 88 -4.10 2.57 16.06
N ILE A 89 -3.36 2.10 15.06
CA ILE A 89 -1.96 1.71 15.18
C ILE A 89 -1.11 2.88 15.70
N MET A 90 -1.27 4.07 15.13
CA MET A 90 -0.53 5.26 15.57
C MET A 90 -0.84 5.65 17.02
N SER A 91 -2.04 5.40 17.50
CA SER A 91 -2.42 5.70 18.88
C SER A 91 -1.98 4.64 19.90
N THR A 92 -1.88 3.37 19.48
CA THR A 92 -1.65 2.24 20.39
C THR A 92 -0.24 1.67 20.34
N SER A 93 0.55 2.01 19.30
CA SER A 93 1.88 1.42 19.07
C SER A 93 2.98 2.49 19.03
N PRO A 94 3.54 2.88 20.19
CA PRO A 94 4.57 3.93 20.26
C PRO A 94 5.82 3.61 19.43
N SER A 95 6.21 2.35 19.34
CA SER A 95 7.38 1.91 18.53
C SER A 95 7.17 2.18 17.05
N ILE A 96 5.97 1.90 16.52
CA ILE A 96 5.64 2.18 15.12
C ILE A 96 5.63 3.69 14.89
N LYS A 97 5.04 4.45 15.79
CA LYS A 97 5.03 5.92 15.72
C LYS A 97 6.46 6.47 15.66
N GLN A 98 7.35 6.03 16.54
CA GLN A 98 8.76 6.45 16.56
C GLN A 98 9.48 6.11 15.24
N THR A 99 9.26 4.90 14.70
CA THR A 99 9.85 4.49 13.42
C THR A 99 9.38 5.39 12.27
N ILE A 100 8.08 5.68 12.20
CA ILE A 100 7.53 6.59 11.17
C ILE A 100 8.07 8.01 11.32
N GLU A 101 8.18 8.52 12.53
CA GLU A 101 8.75 9.84 12.80
C GLU A 101 10.24 9.90 12.43
N GLN A 102 11.00 8.83 12.68
CA GLN A 102 12.39 8.73 12.24
C GLN A 102 12.47 8.75 10.71
N TRP A 103 11.69 7.93 10.02
CA TRP A 103 11.66 7.94 8.55
C TRP A 103 11.22 9.28 7.96
N LYS A 104 10.31 9.99 8.61
CA LYS A 104 9.92 11.35 8.20
C LYS A 104 11.10 12.32 8.23
N LYS A 105 12.02 12.16 9.19
CA LYS A 105 13.25 12.98 9.27
C LYS A 105 14.29 12.57 8.22
N GLU A 106 14.38 11.27 7.91
CA GLU A 106 15.31 10.72 6.92
C GLU A 106 14.87 11.07 5.48
N THR A 107 13.59 10.87 5.16
CA THR A 107 13.04 11.18 3.83
C THR A 107 13.17 12.65 3.45
N GLY A 108 13.19 13.57 4.40
CA GLY A 108 13.46 14.99 4.15
C GLY A 108 14.86 15.26 3.61
N LYS A 109 15.85 14.41 3.92
CA LYS A 109 17.24 14.53 3.45
C LYS A 109 17.50 13.78 2.14
N GLU A 110 16.94 12.57 2.00
CA GLU A 110 17.06 11.76 0.78
C GLU A 110 16.32 12.36 -0.41
N THR A 111 15.14 12.93 -0.19
CA THR A 111 14.35 13.57 -1.25
C THR A 111 15.09 14.74 -1.90
N SER A 112 15.97 15.43 -1.16
CA SER A 112 16.78 16.52 -1.72
C SER A 112 17.91 16.02 -2.64
N MET A 113 18.52 14.85 -2.32
CA MET A 113 19.56 14.25 -3.16
C MET A 113 18.97 13.57 -4.41
N MET A 114 17.88 12.80 -4.24
CA MET A 114 17.19 12.14 -5.36
C MET A 114 16.57 13.16 -6.30
N SER A 115 15.96 14.24 -5.78
CA SER A 115 15.41 15.33 -6.60
C SER A 115 16.49 16.06 -7.38
N ALA A 116 17.72 16.14 -6.89
CA ALA A 116 18.85 16.71 -7.63
C ALA A 116 19.33 15.77 -8.76
N LEU A 117 19.33 14.45 -8.54
CA LEU A 117 19.64 13.43 -9.55
C LEU A 117 18.54 13.32 -10.62
N GLU A 118 17.26 13.41 -10.24
CA GLU A 118 16.12 13.37 -11.17
C GLU A 118 16.01 14.61 -12.05
N LYS A 119 16.52 15.76 -11.62
CA LYS A 119 16.55 16.98 -12.40
C LYS A 119 17.61 16.99 -13.49
N ASN A 120 18.59 16.10 -13.40
CA ASN A 120 19.64 15.99 -14.40
C ASN A 120 19.24 14.92 -15.43
N GLN A 121 18.71 15.35 -16.58
CA GLN A 121 18.24 14.48 -17.66
C GLN A 121 19.31 13.54 -18.22
N GLU A 122 20.59 13.94 -18.19
CA GLU A 122 21.71 13.11 -18.65
C GLU A 122 22.03 11.96 -17.68
N LEU A 123 21.88 12.20 -16.37
CA LEU A 123 22.06 11.17 -15.35
C LEU A 123 20.85 10.22 -15.26
N LYS A 124 19.65 10.67 -15.66
CA LYS A 124 18.43 9.86 -15.65
C LYS A 124 18.48 8.70 -16.64
N SER A 125 19.10 8.91 -17.81
CA SER A 125 19.28 7.84 -18.81
C SER A 125 20.34 6.81 -18.38
N LEU A 126 21.41 7.26 -17.72
CA LEU A 126 22.48 6.40 -17.21
C LEU A 126 22.04 5.57 -15.99
N THR A 127 21.22 6.13 -15.09
CA THR A 127 20.73 5.43 -13.89
C THR A 127 19.63 4.41 -14.18
N LEU A 128 18.88 4.55 -15.25
CA LEU A 128 17.82 3.59 -15.61
C LEU A 128 18.36 2.29 -16.24
N ASP A 129 19.52 2.34 -16.90
CA ASP A 129 20.01 1.19 -17.67
C ASP A 129 21.06 0.31 -16.98
N GLU A 130 21.73 0.78 -15.92
CA GLU A 130 22.92 0.07 -15.44
C GLU A 130 22.91 -0.45 -14.00
N THR A 131 21.92 -0.12 -13.14
CA THR A 131 22.02 -0.51 -11.74
C THR A 131 20.71 -1.01 -11.09
N PRO A 132 20.46 -2.33 -11.10
CA PRO A 132 19.32 -2.94 -10.39
C PRO A 132 19.21 -2.54 -8.92
N TRP A 133 20.34 -2.36 -8.21
CA TRP A 133 20.31 -1.92 -6.80
C TRP A 133 19.81 -0.49 -6.58
N VAL A 134 19.96 0.40 -7.56
CA VAL A 134 19.40 1.76 -7.50
C VAL A 134 17.87 1.70 -7.58
N MET A 135 17.34 0.80 -8.42
CA MET A 135 15.88 0.57 -8.48
C MET A 135 15.34 -0.02 -7.18
N ASP A 136 16.07 -0.94 -6.55
CA ASP A 136 15.64 -1.53 -5.27
C ASP A 136 15.71 -0.49 -4.13
N ALA A 137 16.76 0.31 -4.06
CA ALA A 137 16.86 1.41 -3.11
C ALA A 137 15.76 2.46 -3.32
N LYS A 138 15.41 2.74 -4.58
CA LYS A 138 14.29 3.60 -4.94
C LYS A 138 12.96 3.01 -4.47
N ASN A 139 12.73 1.72 -4.70
CA ASN A 139 11.52 1.03 -4.26
C ASN A 139 11.38 1.04 -2.74
N GLU A 140 12.46 0.80 -2.00
CA GLU A 140 12.45 0.86 -0.54
C GLU A 140 12.18 2.29 -0.04
N SER A 141 12.84 3.28 -0.64
CA SER A 141 12.62 4.70 -0.31
C SER A 141 11.18 5.13 -0.63
N GLU A 142 10.63 4.72 -1.77
CA GLU A 142 9.23 4.98 -2.13
C GLU A 142 8.25 4.31 -1.16
N GLN A 143 8.49 3.08 -0.73
CA GLN A 143 7.69 2.38 0.27
C GLN A 143 7.72 3.10 1.62
N LYS A 144 8.89 3.52 2.08
CA LYS A 144 9.02 4.33 3.30
C LYS A 144 8.25 5.65 3.18
N GLN A 145 8.38 6.34 2.05
CA GLN A 145 7.65 7.58 1.79
C GLN A 145 6.14 7.38 1.77
N GLN A 146 5.65 6.29 1.17
CA GLN A 146 4.23 5.96 1.15
C GLN A 146 3.70 5.71 2.56
N LEU A 147 4.46 4.99 3.41
CA LEU A 147 4.11 4.79 4.81
C LEU A 147 4.11 6.09 5.61
N VAL A 148 5.13 6.92 5.45
CA VAL A 148 5.21 8.24 6.11
C VAL A 148 4.01 9.12 5.72
N ARG A 149 3.63 9.15 4.44
CA ARG A 149 2.45 9.90 3.97
C ARG A 149 1.15 9.30 4.49
N PHE A 150 1.05 7.97 4.49
CA PHE A 150 -0.15 7.28 4.98
C PHE A 150 -0.40 7.57 6.46
N PHE A 151 0.65 7.50 7.28
CA PHE A 151 0.56 7.72 8.73
C PHE A 151 0.57 9.19 9.16
N ASP A 152 0.51 10.13 8.21
CA ASP A 152 0.31 11.54 8.55
C ASP A 152 -1.08 11.74 9.16
N GLU A 153 -1.13 12.29 10.38
CA GLU A 153 -2.37 12.40 11.17
C GLU A 153 -3.45 13.22 10.46
N ASN A 154 -3.06 14.32 9.79
CA ASN A 154 -3.99 15.19 9.07
C ASN A 154 -4.55 14.46 7.83
N GLN A 155 -3.69 13.77 7.09
CA GLN A 155 -4.13 12.99 5.94
C GLN A 155 -5.05 11.83 6.33
N LEU A 156 -4.71 11.09 7.40
CA LEU A 156 -5.56 10.02 7.93
C LEU A 156 -6.94 10.57 8.32
N GLN A 157 -6.99 11.70 9.05
CA GLN A 157 -8.26 12.28 9.47
C GLN A 157 -9.09 12.75 8.27
N ASN A 158 -8.47 13.42 7.30
CA ASN A 158 -9.15 13.88 6.08
C ASN A 158 -9.70 12.70 5.25
N LYS A 159 -8.89 11.65 5.08
CA LYS A 159 -9.32 10.44 4.36
C LYS A 159 -10.43 9.70 5.10
N LEU A 160 -10.39 9.61 6.42
CA LEU A 160 -11.46 9.03 7.22
C LEU A 160 -12.78 9.77 7.03
N THR A 161 -12.76 11.10 7.13
CA THR A 161 -13.95 11.93 6.96
C THR A 161 -14.52 11.81 5.54
N SER A 162 -13.67 11.90 4.53
CA SER A 162 -14.09 11.85 3.12
C SER A 162 -14.61 10.47 2.71
N THR A 163 -13.94 9.39 3.11
CA THR A 163 -14.37 8.02 2.78
C THR A 163 -15.64 7.64 3.52
N PHE A 164 -15.77 8.02 4.80
CA PHE A 164 -16.99 7.81 5.56
C PHE A 164 -18.18 8.57 4.95
N SER A 165 -18.01 9.85 4.62
CA SER A 165 -19.03 10.65 3.97
C SER A 165 -19.46 10.05 2.61
N SER A 166 -18.51 9.54 1.84
CA SER A 166 -18.79 8.88 0.57
C SER A 166 -19.52 7.54 0.77
N LEU A 167 -19.12 6.76 1.77
CA LEU A 167 -19.77 5.49 2.11
C LEU A 167 -21.21 5.72 2.58
N LYS A 168 -21.43 6.76 3.40
CA LYS A 168 -22.77 7.15 3.87
C LYS A 168 -23.74 7.46 2.72
N LYS A 169 -23.24 8.03 1.61
CA LYS A 169 -24.06 8.30 0.41
C LYS A 169 -24.48 7.05 -0.35
N LEU A 170 -23.87 5.90 -0.07
CA LEU A 170 -24.24 4.61 -0.65
C LEU A 170 -25.26 3.85 0.21
N GLN A 171 -25.54 4.31 1.44
CA GLN A 171 -26.57 3.76 2.29
C GLN A 171 -27.92 4.40 1.93
N ASN A 172 -28.86 3.59 1.51
CA ASN A 172 -30.22 4.01 1.17
C ASN A 172 -31.05 4.30 2.43
N SER A 173 -32.23 4.88 2.24
CA SER A 173 -33.17 5.19 3.34
C SER A 173 -33.71 3.97 4.09
N ASP A 174 -33.67 2.79 3.45
CA ASP A 174 -34.05 1.50 4.06
C ASP A 174 -32.86 0.82 4.79
N GLY A 175 -31.69 1.51 4.88
CA GLY A 175 -30.47 1.01 5.49
C GLY A 175 -29.58 0.17 4.56
N SER A 176 -30.08 -0.30 3.42
CA SER A 176 -29.33 -1.12 2.49
C SER A 176 -28.21 -0.35 1.81
N PHE A 177 -27.09 -1.03 1.48
CA PHE A 177 -26.03 -0.46 0.69
C PHE A 177 -26.16 -0.80 -0.80
N SER A 178 -25.92 0.21 -1.64
CA SER A 178 -25.83 0.06 -3.09
C SER A 178 -24.36 -0.11 -3.54
N TRP A 179 -24.15 -0.67 -4.75
CA TRP A 179 -22.82 -0.76 -5.35
C TRP A 179 -22.24 0.63 -5.65
N TRP A 180 -23.06 1.48 -6.23
CA TRP A 180 -22.73 2.84 -6.65
C TRP A 180 -23.85 3.77 -6.20
N GLN A 181 -23.51 5.04 -6.06
CA GLN A 181 -24.49 6.05 -5.68
C GLN A 181 -25.66 6.11 -6.69
N GLY A 182 -26.89 6.12 -6.17
CA GLY A 182 -28.11 6.16 -6.96
C GLY A 182 -28.61 4.80 -7.45
N MET A 183 -27.91 3.70 -7.18
CA MET A 183 -28.40 2.35 -7.44
C MET A 183 -29.29 1.82 -6.30
N LYS A 184 -30.11 0.83 -6.61
CA LYS A 184 -30.89 0.09 -5.60
C LYS A 184 -29.96 -0.62 -4.62
N GLY A 185 -30.43 -0.80 -3.41
CA GLY A 185 -29.75 -1.58 -2.38
C GLY A 185 -29.48 -3.01 -2.81
N SER A 186 -28.36 -3.55 -2.40
CA SER A 186 -27.94 -4.91 -2.66
C SER A 186 -27.70 -5.63 -1.34
N LEU A 187 -28.36 -6.76 -1.13
CA LEU A 187 -28.16 -7.59 0.05
C LEU A 187 -26.67 -7.97 0.22
N TYR A 188 -26.03 -8.33 -0.89
CA TYR A 188 -24.60 -8.67 -0.87
C TYR A 188 -23.72 -7.50 -0.39
N MET A 189 -23.95 -6.28 -0.89
CA MET A 189 -23.22 -5.10 -0.46
C MET A 189 -23.51 -4.75 1.00
N THR A 190 -24.76 -4.81 1.40
CA THR A 190 -25.18 -4.54 2.77
C THR A 190 -24.46 -5.47 3.75
N VAL A 191 -24.49 -6.78 3.49
CA VAL A 191 -23.79 -7.76 4.32
C VAL A 191 -22.27 -7.53 4.31
N ALA A 192 -21.66 -7.28 3.16
CA ALA A 192 -20.23 -7.07 3.04
C ALA A 192 -19.74 -5.83 3.79
N VAL A 193 -20.44 -4.70 3.62
CA VAL A 193 -20.11 -3.44 4.29
C VAL A 193 -20.34 -3.54 5.80
N THR A 194 -21.52 -3.99 6.22
CA THR A 194 -21.87 -4.12 7.65
C THR A 194 -20.92 -5.06 8.39
N LYS A 195 -20.62 -6.22 7.81
CA LYS A 195 -19.64 -7.16 8.38
C LYS A 195 -18.25 -6.55 8.51
N THR A 196 -17.80 -5.78 7.50
CA THR A 196 -16.49 -5.12 7.53
C THR A 196 -16.43 -4.05 8.60
N LEU A 197 -17.46 -3.22 8.71
CA LEU A 197 -17.57 -2.18 9.74
C LEU A 197 -17.67 -2.77 11.15
N ALA A 198 -18.45 -3.83 11.34
CA ALA A 198 -18.55 -4.52 12.63
C ALA A 198 -17.20 -5.12 13.07
N ARG A 199 -16.46 -5.75 12.16
CA ARG A 199 -15.10 -6.22 12.45
C ARG A 199 -14.14 -5.09 12.82
N LEU A 200 -14.25 -3.95 12.13
CA LEU A 200 -13.43 -2.78 12.41
C LEU A 200 -13.68 -2.25 13.83
N GLN A 201 -14.92 -2.21 14.30
CA GLN A 201 -15.26 -1.78 15.66
C GLN A 201 -14.68 -2.68 16.75
N ASN A 202 -14.49 -3.97 16.47
CA ASN A 202 -13.84 -4.87 17.40
C ASN A 202 -12.31 -4.65 17.47
N LEU A 203 -11.72 -4.05 16.45
CA LEU A 203 -10.27 -3.79 16.35
C LEU A 203 -9.88 -2.37 16.73
N THR A 204 -10.82 -1.45 16.75
CA THR A 204 -10.58 -0.03 16.98
C THR A 204 -11.55 0.52 18.03
N SER A 205 -11.27 1.72 18.55
CA SER A 205 -12.23 2.40 19.42
C SER A 205 -13.59 2.55 18.73
N PRO A 206 -14.71 2.24 19.38
CA PRO A 206 -16.04 2.36 18.79
C PRO A 206 -16.33 3.79 18.31
N SER A 207 -17.02 3.91 17.17
CA SER A 207 -17.50 5.18 16.64
C SER A 207 -19.03 5.17 16.63
N PRO A 208 -19.69 6.12 17.32
CA PRO A 208 -21.14 6.21 17.32
C PRO A 208 -21.76 6.29 15.92
N GLU A 209 -21.08 7.01 15.01
CA GLU A 209 -21.55 7.17 13.63
C GLU A 209 -21.52 5.85 12.85
N VAL A 210 -20.47 5.04 13.05
CA VAL A 210 -20.36 3.69 12.46
C VAL A 210 -21.39 2.76 13.08
N THR A 211 -21.58 2.83 14.39
CA THR A 211 -22.63 2.05 15.09
C THR A 211 -24.00 2.34 14.53
N ASN A 212 -24.34 3.61 14.35
CA ASN A 212 -25.62 4.01 13.75
C ASN A 212 -25.77 3.49 12.32
N MET A 213 -24.70 3.53 11.52
CA MET A 213 -24.70 3.01 10.16
C MET A 213 -24.92 1.49 10.13
N ILE A 214 -24.29 0.74 11.03
CA ILE A 214 -24.50 -0.71 11.17
C ILE A 214 -25.92 -1.04 11.62
N ASN A 215 -26.43 -0.32 12.61
CA ASN A 215 -27.78 -0.57 13.16
C ASN A 215 -28.90 -0.26 12.16
N ALA A 216 -28.64 0.63 11.22
CA ALA A 216 -29.59 0.97 10.16
C ALA A 216 -29.58 -0.04 8.99
N SER A 217 -28.56 -0.92 8.91
CA SER A 217 -28.38 -1.91 7.83
C SER A 217 -29.15 -3.22 8.11
#